data_842e8a97877a817204fd4e2d652fc9de
#
_entry.id   842e8a97877a817204fd4e2d652fc9de
#
_cell.length_a   1.000
_cell.length_b   1.000
_cell.length_c   1.000
_cell.angle_alpha   90.00
_cell.angle_beta   90.00
_cell.angle_gamma   90.00
#
_symmetry.space_group_name_H-M   'P 1'
#
loop_
_entity.id
_entity.type
_entity.pdbx_description
1 polymer ?
#
loop_
_entity_poly.entity_id
_entity_poly.type
_entity_poly.pdbx_seq_one_letter_code
_entity_poly.pdbx_strand_id
1 'polypeptide(L)'
;MRGINVSTYVSLDGVFEDPAWSAPYWSDAAQQFARDQLWESDALLLGRTTYEAFAASWPTEEWIEREGEFAERMNSLPKYVASTSLEEPLEWNNSHLLKGDVAQDVAKLKEEPGQDMLMYSSVELMHALMEHGLIDEVRIWLHPLILGSGKHLFKDGIEKTELELVDTTTLPNGVVVLAYQIAAR
;
A
#
# COMPACT_ATOMS: atom_id res chain seq x y z
N MET A 1 -4.16 -16.76 -9.88
CA MET A 1 -3.58 -16.42 -8.55
C MET A 1 -3.60 -14.90 -8.48
N ARG A 2 -4.08 -14.33 -7.40
CA ARG A 2 -4.16 -12.87 -7.20
C ARG A 2 -2.76 -12.33 -6.93
N GLY A 3 -2.43 -11.17 -7.51
CA GLY A 3 -1.21 -10.43 -7.20
C GLY A 3 -1.35 -9.61 -5.92
N ILE A 4 -0.21 -9.22 -5.33
CA ILE A 4 -0.13 -8.21 -4.28
C ILE A 4 0.73 -7.06 -4.80
N ASN A 5 0.10 -5.91 -4.99
CA ASN A 5 0.72 -4.68 -5.47
C ASN A 5 0.85 -3.69 -4.31
N VAL A 6 2.07 -3.34 -3.96
CA VAL A 6 2.36 -2.34 -2.92
C VAL A 6 2.44 -0.97 -3.56
N SER A 7 1.78 0.02 -2.98
CA SER A 7 1.86 1.43 -3.38
C SER A 7 2.32 2.28 -2.19
N THR A 8 3.46 2.93 -2.29
CA THR A 8 4.04 3.69 -1.19
C THR A 8 4.72 4.98 -1.65
N TYR A 9 4.60 6.03 -0.84
CA TYR A 9 5.24 7.32 -1.05
C TYR A 9 6.62 7.31 -0.40
N VAL A 10 7.60 7.86 -1.11
CA VAL A 10 8.99 7.91 -0.65
C VAL A 10 9.59 9.25 -1.05
N SER A 11 10.32 9.88 -0.14
CA SER A 11 11.20 11.00 -0.45
C SER A 11 12.42 10.58 -1.28
N LEU A 12 13.13 11.51 -1.87
CA LEU A 12 14.33 11.21 -2.66
C LEU A 12 15.43 10.53 -1.82
N ASP A 13 15.50 10.82 -0.53
CA ASP A 13 16.40 10.17 0.42
C ASP A 13 15.82 8.92 1.09
N GLY A 14 14.69 8.39 0.58
CA GLY A 14 14.18 7.07 0.94
C GLY A 14 13.25 7.02 2.15
N VAL A 15 12.82 8.16 2.70
CA VAL A 15 11.91 8.22 3.86
C VAL A 15 10.46 8.04 3.43
N PHE A 16 9.71 7.18 4.14
CA PHE A 16 8.28 6.93 3.88
C PHE A 16 7.37 7.37 5.05
N GLU A 17 7.95 7.61 6.22
CA GLU A 17 7.20 7.91 7.46
C GLU A 17 6.44 9.24 7.34
N ASP A 18 5.25 9.27 7.96
CA ASP A 18 4.39 10.46 8.03
C ASP A 18 4.21 11.19 6.69
N PRO A 19 3.58 10.56 5.68
CA PRO A 19 3.59 11.04 4.29
C PRO A 19 2.79 12.33 4.05
N ALA A 20 2.39 13.07 5.09
CA ALA A 20 1.74 14.37 4.96
C ALA A 20 2.56 15.37 4.11
N TRP A 21 3.89 15.22 4.08
CA TRP A 21 4.79 15.97 3.21
C TRP A 21 4.55 15.77 1.71
N SER A 22 3.83 14.71 1.32
CA SER A 22 3.47 14.44 -0.08
C SER A 22 2.33 15.32 -0.58
N ALA A 23 1.51 15.88 0.30
CA ALA A 23 0.30 16.63 -0.06
C ALA A 23 0.52 17.77 -1.06
N PRO A 24 1.59 18.60 -0.99
CA PRO A 24 1.85 19.64 -1.97
C PRO A 24 2.13 19.16 -3.40
N TYR A 25 2.44 17.87 -3.55
CA TYR A 25 2.74 17.22 -4.83
C TYR A 25 1.52 16.54 -5.47
N TRP A 26 0.37 16.57 -4.80
CA TRP A 26 -0.85 15.97 -5.32
C TRP A 26 -1.36 16.74 -6.55
N SER A 27 -1.86 16.02 -7.53
CA SER A 27 -2.36 16.56 -8.80
C SER A 27 -3.48 15.67 -9.36
N ASP A 28 -4.22 16.19 -10.33
CA ASP A 28 -5.26 15.39 -11.00
C ASP A 28 -4.69 14.11 -11.63
N ALA A 29 -3.48 14.17 -12.17
CA ALA A 29 -2.80 12.99 -12.71
C ALA A 29 -2.42 11.98 -11.60
N ALA A 30 -2.01 12.47 -10.42
CA ALA A 30 -1.74 11.62 -9.26
C ALA A 30 -3.04 10.96 -8.76
N GLN A 31 -4.13 11.71 -8.71
CA GLN A 31 -5.45 11.19 -8.36
C GLN A 31 -5.92 10.12 -9.35
N GLN A 32 -5.76 10.35 -10.65
CA GLN A 32 -6.12 9.38 -11.67
C GLN A 32 -5.30 8.10 -11.53
N PHE A 33 -3.98 8.19 -11.33
CA PHE A 33 -3.12 7.03 -11.12
C PHE A 33 -3.53 6.24 -9.85
N ALA A 34 -3.79 6.96 -8.75
CA ALA A 34 -4.28 6.35 -7.51
C ALA A 34 -5.64 5.66 -7.70
N ARG A 35 -6.52 6.26 -8.51
CA ARG A 35 -7.80 5.68 -8.88
C ARG A 35 -7.61 4.39 -9.68
N ASP A 36 -6.82 4.42 -10.73
CA ASP A 36 -6.62 3.27 -11.61
C ASP A 36 -6.12 2.06 -10.82
N GLN A 37 -5.09 2.20 -10.00
CA GLN A 37 -4.59 1.09 -9.17
C GLN A 37 -5.62 0.55 -8.17
N LEU A 38 -6.51 1.41 -7.63
CA LEU A 38 -7.56 0.97 -6.71
C LEU A 38 -8.68 0.22 -7.45
N TRP A 39 -9.01 0.62 -8.68
CA TRP A 39 -10.02 -0.05 -9.50
C TRP A 39 -9.54 -1.37 -10.10
N GLU A 40 -8.24 -1.54 -10.29
CA GLU A 40 -7.61 -2.81 -10.67
C GLU A 40 -7.57 -3.83 -9.54
N SER A 41 -7.91 -3.43 -8.31
CA SER A 41 -7.85 -4.27 -7.12
C SER A 41 -9.24 -4.55 -6.55
N ASP A 42 -9.44 -5.71 -5.95
CA ASP A 42 -10.71 -6.08 -5.32
C ASP A 42 -10.61 -6.27 -3.79
N ALA A 43 -9.44 -6.07 -3.21
CA ALA A 43 -9.22 -6.08 -1.76
C ALA A 43 -8.04 -5.19 -1.36
N LEU A 44 -8.02 -4.78 -0.09
CA LEU A 44 -6.90 -4.11 0.54
C LEU A 44 -6.18 -5.05 1.51
N LEU A 45 -4.85 -4.99 1.52
CA LEU A 45 -4.02 -5.68 2.50
C LEU A 45 -3.26 -4.63 3.33
N LEU A 46 -3.49 -4.57 4.62
CA LEU A 46 -3.05 -3.48 5.47
C LEU A 46 -2.33 -3.99 6.72
N GLY A 47 -1.26 -3.32 7.10
CA GLY A 47 -0.70 -3.42 8.43
C GLY A 47 -1.48 -2.55 9.42
N ARG A 48 -1.31 -2.80 10.71
CA ARG A 48 -2.06 -2.12 11.78
C ARG A 48 -2.04 -0.60 11.67
N THR A 49 -0.87 0.00 11.57
CA THR A 49 -0.73 1.48 11.56
C THR A 49 -1.46 2.13 10.39
N THR A 50 -1.36 1.55 9.20
CA THR A 50 -2.08 2.03 8.02
C THR A 50 -3.58 1.82 8.18
N TYR A 51 -4.00 0.65 8.71
CA TYR A 51 -5.40 0.38 9.00
C TYR A 51 -5.99 1.41 9.96
N GLU A 52 -5.36 1.67 11.10
CA GLU A 52 -5.84 2.63 12.10
C GLU A 52 -5.97 4.04 11.52
N ALA A 53 -4.99 4.50 10.75
CA ALA A 53 -5.04 5.81 10.08
C ALA A 53 -6.18 5.89 9.06
N PHE A 54 -6.36 4.86 8.25
CA PHE A 54 -7.40 4.81 7.23
C PHE A 54 -8.81 4.65 7.82
N ALA A 55 -8.97 3.81 8.83
CA ALA A 55 -10.25 3.63 9.54
C ALA A 55 -10.72 4.91 10.23
N ALA A 56 -9.81 5.76 10.67
CA ALA A 56 -10.12 7.06 11.26
C ALA A 56 -10.55 8.12 10.22
N SER A 57 -10.27 7.91 8.93
CA SER A 57 -10.46 8.90 7.87
C SER A 57 -11.54 8.50 6.87
N TRP A 58 -11.34 7.42 6.12
CA TRP A 58 -12.16 7.02 4.97
C TRP A 58 -13.67 6.87 5.24
N PRO A 59 -14.14 6.38 6.43
CA PRO A 59 -15.57 6.25 6.71
C PRO A 59 -16.24 7.56 7.13
N THR A 60 -15.51 8.65 7.33
CA THR A 60 -16.09 9.91 7.80
C THR A 60 -16.84 10.63 6.70
N GLU A 61 -17.90 11.37 7.05
CA GLU A 61 -18.69 12.17 6.11
C GLU A 61 -17.79 13.16 5.34
N GLU A 62 -16.83 13.80 6.03
CA GLU A 62 -15.89 14.74 5.43
C GLU A 62 -15.09 14.10 4.27
N TRP A 63 -14.57 12.88 4.48
CA TRP A 63 -13.79 12.19 3.45
C TRP A 63 -14.67 11.65 2.32
N ILE A 64 -15.88 11.18 2.64
CA ILE A 64 -16.85 10.72 1.62
C ILE A 64 -17.27 11.89 0.73
N GLU A 65 -17.57 13.05 1.30
CA GLU A 65 -17.93 14.25 0.51
C GLU A 65 -16.76 14.75 -0.34
N ARG A 66 -15.53 14.70 0.18
CA ARG A 66 -14.34 15.20 -0.52
C ARG A 66 -13.88 14.29 -1.64
N GLU A 67 -13.85 12.98 -1.42
CA GLU A 67 -13.23 12.00 -2.31
C GLU A 67 -14.26 11.22 -3.15
N GLY A 68 -15.55 11.32 -2.84
CA GLY A 68 -16.64 10.73 -3.62
C GLY A 68 -16.48 9.23 -3.86
N GLU A 69 -16.54 8.82 -5.12
CA GLU A 69 -16.44 7.41 -5.53
C GLU A 69 -15.15 6.72 -5.04
N PHE A 70 -14.06 7.46 -4.86
CA PHE A 70 -12.82 6.88 -4.33
C PHE A 70 -13.02 6.43 -2.89
N ALA A 71 -13.62 7.27 -2.04
CA ALA A 71 -13.94 6.93 -0.66
C ALA A 71 -14.96 5.78 -0.59
N GLU A 72 -15.98 5.79 -1.44
CA GLU A 72 -16.95 4.69 -1.54
C GLU A 72 -16.26 3.37 -1.88
N ARG A 73 -15.32 3.38 -2.85
CA ARG A 73 -14.55 2.20 -3.22
C ARG A 73 -13.70 1.72 -2.06
N MET A 74 -12.93 2.60 -1.40
CA MET A 74 -12.12 2.28 -0.22
C MET A 74 -12.96 1.64 0.90
N ASN A 75 -14.15 2.17 1.16
CA ASN A 75 -15.04 1.67 2.20
C ASN A 75 -15.69 0.32 1.82
N SER A 76 -15.98 0.08 0.56
CA SER A 76 -16.67 -1.12 0.09
C SER A 76 -15.76 -2.36 -0.03
N LEU A 77 -14.48 -2.18 -0.34
CA LEU A 77 -13.55 -3.30 -0.52
C LEU A 77 -13.36 -4.11 0.77
N PRO A 78 -13.16 -5.43 0.68
CA PRO A 78 -12.62 -6.23 1.77
C PRO A 78 -11.23 -5.72 2.19
N LYS A 79 -10.97 -5.65 3.49
CA LYS A 79 -9.68 -5.29 4.06
C LYS A 79 -9.15 -6.45 4.89
N TYR A 80 -8.00 -6.97 4.52
CA TYR A 80 -7.27 -7.96 5.29
C TYR A 80 -6.19 -7.24 6.11
N VAL A 81 -6.31 -7.32 7.43
CA VAL A 81 -5.50 -6.52 8.35
C VAL A 81 -4.56 -7.41 9.15
N ALA A 82 -3.26 -7.27 8.91
CA ALA A 82 -2.24 -7.98 9.66
C ALA A 82 -1.91 -7.25 10.98
N SER A 83 -2.23 -7.86 12.10
CA SER A 83 -1.94 -7.31 13.43
C SER A 83 -1.93 -8.39 14.50
N THR A 84 -1.00 -8.24 15.45
CA THR A 84 -0.94 -9.06 16.68
C THR A 84 -1.61 -8.41 17.87
N SER A 85 -2.01 -7.14 17.77
CA SER A 85 -2.54 -6.34 18.90
C SER A 85 -3.98 -5.84 18.71
N LEU A 86 -4.49 -5.83 17.47
CA LEU A 86 -5.90 -5.52 17.24
C LEU A 86 -6.79 -6.71 17.59
N GLU A 87 -8.02 -6.40 17.97
CA GLU A 87 -9.05 -7.39 18.30
C GLU A 87 -10.28 -7.20 17.42
N GLU A 88 -11.01 -8.28 17.16
CA GLU A 88 -12.27 -8.24 16.44
C GLU A 88 -13.45 -7.91 17.38
N PRO A 89 -14.50 -7.25 16.87
CA PRO A 89 -14.67 -6.80 15.50
C PRO A 89 -13.86 -5.54 15.18
N LEU A 90 -13.32 -5.46 13.97
CA LEU A 90 -12.67 -4.25 13.47
C LEU A 90 -13.72 -3.19 13.10
N GLU A 91 -13.43 -1.92 13.40
CA GLU A 91 -14.40 -0.82 13.25
C GLU A 91 -14.69 -0.45 11.79
N TRP A 92 -13.69 -0.50 10.91
CA TRP A 92 -13.88 -0.17 9.52
C TRP A 92 -14.58 -1.32 8.78
N ASN A 93 -15.65 -0.98 8.07
CA ASN A 93 -16.51 -1.94 7.37
C ASN A 93 -15.71 -2.92 6.48
N ASN A 94 -16.15 -4.17 6.39
CA ASN A 94 -15.54 -5.24 5.59
C ASN A 94 -14.08 -5.53 5.96
N SER A 95 -13.69 -5.36 7.22
CA SER A 95 -12.33 -5.65 7.69
C SER A 95 -12.25 -7.02 8.35
N HIS A 96 -11.19 -7.76 8.02
CA HIS A 96 -10.90 -9.10 8.53
C HIS A 96 -9.50 -9.14 9.12
N LEU A 97 -9.38 -9.57 10.37
CA LEU A 97 -8.10 -9.61 11.06
C LEU A 97 -7.35 -10.91 10.77
N LEU A 98 -6.10 -10.78 10.32
CA LEU A 98 -5.16 -11.89 10.16
C LEU A 98 -4.33 -12.00 11.44
N LYS A 99 -4.60 -13.01 12.28
CA LYS A 99 -3.99 -13.17 13.62
C LYS A 99 -2.90 -14.23 13.70
N GLY A 100 -2.85 -15.13 12.75
CA GLY A 100 -1.97 -16.29 12.79
C GLY A 100 -0.63 -16.04 12.12
N ASP A 101 -0.21 -17.02 11.34
CA ASP A 101 0.88 -16.89 10.42
C ASP A 101 0.41 -16.07 9.21
N VAL A 102 0.70 -14.78 9.25
CA VAL A 102 0.24 -13.83 8.22
C VAL A 102 0.69 -14.24 6.82
N ALA A 103 1.90 -14.80 6.68
CA ALA A 103 2.39 -15.24 5.38
C ALA A 103 1.56 -16.41 4.83
N GLN A 104 1.21 -17.38 5.68
CA GLN A 104 0.34 -18.49 5.29
C GLN A 104 -1.08 -18.03 4.94
N ASP A 105 -1.65 -17.11 5.71
CA ASP A 105 -2.99 -16.60 5.45
C ASP A 105 -3.04 -15.77 4.17
N VAL A 106 -2.02 -14.94 3.93
CA VAL A 106 -1.89 -14.18 2.68
C VAL A 106 -1.65 -15.12 1.48
N ALA A 107 -0.86 -16.18 1.62
CA ALA A 107 -0.68 -17.17 0.57
C ALA A 107 -2.01 -17.83 0.17
N LYS A 108 -2.88 -18.18 1.14
CA LYS A 108 -4.23 -18.71 0.84
C LYS A 108 -5.10 -17.67 0.12
N LEU A 109 -5.07 -16.41 0.54
CA LEU A 109 -5.80 -15.33 -0.13
C LEU A 109 -5.36 -15.16 -1.60
N LYS A 110 -4.07 -15.35 -1.90
CA LYS A 110 -3.57 -15.31 -3.28
C LYS A 110 -4.12 -16.46 -4.15
N GLU A 111 -4.46 -17.62 -3.56
CA GLU A 111 -5.04 -18.76 -4.27
C GLU A 111 -6.54 -18.57 -4.59
N GLU A 112 -7.22 -17.67 -3.90
CA GLU A 112 -8.63 -17.38 -4.16
C GLU A 112 -8.84 -16.71 -5.53
N PRO A 113 -9.98 -16.92 -6.17
CA PRO A 113 -10.32 -16.20 -7.39
C PRO A 113 -10.58 -14.72 -7.09
N GLY A 114 -10.11 -13.83 -7.96
CA GLY A 114 -10.31 -12.39 -7.81
C GLY A 114 -9.28 -11.59 -8.60
N GLN A 115 -9.37 -10.26 -8.44
CA GLN A 115 -8.37 -9.31 -8.90
C GLN A 115 -7.22 -9.23 -7.88
N ASP A 116 -6.25 -8.36 -8.12
CA ASP A 116 -5.13 -8.15 -7.23
C ASP A 116 -5.54 -7.51 -5.90
N MET A 117 -4.72 -7.67 -4.90
CA MET A 117 -4.81 -7.00 -3.61
C MET A 117 -3.89 -5.78 -3.61
N LEU A 118 -4.42 -4.62 -3.21
CA LEU A 118 -3.62 -3.40 -3.09
C LEU A 118 -3.18 -3.22 -1.64
N MET A 119 -1.88 -3.02 -1.46
CA MET A 119 -1.28 -2.70 -0.18
C MET A 119 -0.81 -1.24 -0.20
N TYR A 120 -1.40 -0.40 0.64
CA TYR A 120 -0.90 0.96 0.84
C TYR A 120 0.18 0.98 1.93
N SER A 121 1.35 1.49 1.61
CA SER A 121 2.47 1.61 2.56
C SER A 121 2.71 0.30 3.35
N SER A 122 2.36 0.24 4.63
CA SER A 122 2.43 -0.99 5.46
C SER A 122 3.81 -1.68 5.38
N VAL A 123 4.87 -0.89 5.46
CA VAL A 123 6.24 -1.27 5.09
C VAL A 123 6.76 -2.48 5.87
N GLU A 124 6.45 -2.59 7.16
CA GLU A 124 6.85 -3.77 7.95
C GLU A 124 6.19 -5.06 7.45
N LEU A 125 4.90 -4.96 7.07
CA LEU A 125 4.18 -6.08 6.46
C LEU A 125 4.74 -6.40 5.07
N MET A 126 5.04 -5.38 4.26
CA MET A 126 5.68 -5.56 2.95
C MET A 126 6.99 -6.34 3.07
N HIS A 127 7.87 -5.96 4.01
CA HIS A 127 9.14 -6.66 4.22
C HIS A 127 8.91 -8.12 4.62
N ALA A 128 8.02 -8.37 5.58
CA ALA A 128 7.70 -9.74 6.01
C ALA A 128 7.18 -10.61 4.85
N LEU A 129 6.32 -10.06 3.99
CA LEU A 129 5.78 -10.78 2.85
C LEU A 129 6.81 -10.95 1.71
N MET A 130 7.73 -9.99 1.54
CA MET A 130 8.85 -10.11 0.59
C MET A 130 9.79 -11.29 0.95
N GLU A 131 10.06 -11.52 2.22
CA GLU A 131 10.87 -12.66 2.70
C GLU A 131 10.26 -14.01 2.29
N HIS A 132 8.93 -14.06 2.15
CA HIS A 132 8.17 -15.25 1.70
C HIS A 132 7.85 -15.27 0.20
N GLY A 133 8.33 -14.29 -0.58
CA GLY A 133 8.07 -14.19 -2.02
C GLY A 133 6.60 -13.95 -2.36
N LEU A 134 5.85 -13.28 -1.49
CA LEU A 134 4.41 -13.06 -1.65
C LEU A 134 4.05 -11.72 -2.29
N ILE A 135 4.97 -10.77 -2.35
CA ILE A 135 4.79 -9.49 -3.06
C ILE A 135 5.12 -9.67 -4.54
N ASP A 136 4.24 -9.23 -5.40
CA ASP A 136 4.41 -9.32 -6.85
C ASP A 136 4.96 -8.02 -7.45
N GLU A 137 4.42 -6.87 -7.02
CA GLU A 137 4.83 -5.57 -7.54
C GLU A 137 4.95 -4.53 -6.43
N VAL A 138 5.94 -3.65 -6.56
CA VAL A 138 6.10 -2.47 -5.67
C VAL A 138 6.10 -1.20 -6.52
N ARG A 139 5.10 -0.34 -6.31
CA ARG A 139 4.94 0.97 -6.91
C ARG A 139 5.46 2.03 -5.96
N ILE A 140 6.62 2.57 -6.26
CA ILE A 140 7.29 3.60 -5.46
C ILE A 140 6.97 4.97 -6.06
N TRP A 141 6.21 5.79 -5.33
CA TRP A 141 5.97 7.19 -5.68
C TRP A 141 7.12 8.04 -5.14
N LEU A 142 8.13 8.23 -5.96
CA LEU A 142 9.32 8.98 -5.60
C LEU A 142 9.07 10.48 -5.71
N HIS A 143 9.12 11.16 -4.57
CA HIS A 143 8.87 12.60 -4.47
C HIS A 143 10.18 13.39 -4.52
N PRO A 144 10.19 14.57 -5.18
CA PRO A 144 11.40 15.37 -5.40
C PRO A 144 11.77 16.22 -4.17
N LEU A 145 11.91 15.60 -2.99
CA LEU A 145 12.33 16.29 -1.77
C LEU A 145 13.25 15.40 -0.93
N ILE A 146 14.05 16.04 -0.11
CA ILE A 146 14.93 15.43 0.89
C ILE A 146 14.39 15.81 2.26
N LEU A 147 14.07 14.83 3.10
CA LEU A 147 13.58 15.04 4.46
C LEU A 147 14.70 15.08 5.49
N GLY A 148 15.76 14.31 5.27
CA GLY A 148 16.95 14.26 6.15
C GLY A 148 16.76 13.44 7.43
N SER A 149 15.55 13.01 7.77
CA SER A 149 15.22 12.18 8.92
C SER A 149 13.90 11.44 8.71
N GLY A 150 13.68 10.36 9.46
CA GLY A 150 12.49 9.51 9.39
C GLY A 150 12.83 8.07 9.05
N LYS A 151 11.83 7.18 9.03
CA LYS A 151 12.04 5.77 8.68
C LYS A 151 12.18 5.62 7.16
N HIS A 152 13.21 4.88 6.77
CA HIS A 152 13.48 4.56 5.37
C HIS A 152 12.65 3.36 4.91
N LEU A 153 12.23 3.40 3.63
CA LEU A 153 11.47 2.30 3.00
C LEU A 153 12.25 0.98 3.08
N PHE A 154 13.53 1.00 2.77
CA PHE A 154 14.41 -0.14 2.91
C PHE A 154 15.41 0.13 4.04
N LYS A 155 15.28 -0.63 5.12
CA LYS A 155 16.14 -0.55 6.31
C LYS A 155 17.40 -1.39 6.15
N ASP A 156 18.42 -1.11 6.95
CA ASP A 156 19.61 -1.93 7.01
C ASP A 156 19.29 -3.37 7.41
N GLY A 157 20.00 -4.33 6.81
CA GLY A 157 19.83 -5.76 7.10
C GLY A 157 18.74 -6.47 6.29
N ILE A 158 18.07 -5.79 5.35
CA ILE A 158 17.20 -6.46 4.37
C ILE A 158 18.07 -7.32 3.44
N GLU A 159 17.61 -8.53 3.15
CA GLU A 159 18.26 -9.39 2.19
C GLU A 159 18.32 -8.75 0.80
N LYS A 160 19.47 -8.86 0.12
CA LYS A 160 19.62 -8.38 -1.25
C LYS A 160 18.52 -8.99 -2.12
N THR A 161 17.67 -8.15 -2.69
CA THR A 161 16.57 -8.54 -3.59
C THR A 161 16.75 -7.81 -4.91
N GLU A 162 16.69 -8.53 -6.01
CA GLU A 162 16.73 -7.94 -7.36
C GLU A 162 15.31 -7.61 -7.81
N LEU A 163 15.17 -6.41 -8.37
CA LEU A 163 13.90 -5.88 -8.86
C LEU A 163 14.01 -5.61 -10.35
N GLU A 164 12.94 -5.90 -11.09
CA GLU A 164 12.82 -5.58 -12.51
C GLU A 164 11.88 -4.38 -12.68
N LEU A 165 12.38 -3.30 -13.27
CA LEU A 165 11.55 -2.13 -13.60
C LEU A 165 10.60 -2.49 -14.74
N VAL A 166 9.30 -2.44 -14.49
CA VAL A 166 8.26 -2.80 -15.47
C VAL A 166 7.51 -1.58 -16.01
N ASP A 167 7.44 -0.50 -15.24
CA ASP A 167 6.84 0.76 -15.71
C ASP A 167 7.42 1.98 -14.98
N THR A 168 7.33 3.13 -15.65
CA THR A 168 7.71 4.44 -15.11
C THR A 168 6.71 5.49 -15.55
N THR A 169 6.00 6.06 -14.59
CA THR A 169 5.06 7.16 -14.84
C THR A 169 5.57 8.46 -14.20
N THR A 170 5.80 9.48 -15.02
CA THR A 170 6.15 10.82 -14.53
C THR A 170 4.88 11.62 -14.33
N LEU A 171 4.67 12.08 -13.10
CA LEU A 171 3.54 12.92 -12.72
C LEU A 171 3.96 14.40 -12.69
N PRO A 172 3.00 15.33 -12.76
CA PRO A 172 3.27 16.74 -12.52
C PRO A 172 3.96 16.98 -11.16
N ASN A 173 4.61 18.13 -11.00
CA ASN A 173 5.35 18.49 -9.79
C ASN A 173 6.59 17.63 -9.49
N GLY A 174 7.07 16.84 -10.46
CA GLY A 174 8.31 16.09 -10.36
C GLY A 174 8.21 14.74 -9.63
N VAL A 175 7.02 14.29 -9.30
CA VAL A 175 6.81 12.93 -8.77
C VAL A 175 7.01 11.90 -9.87
N VAL A 176 7.73 10.82 -9.58
CA VAL A 176 7.90 9.70 -10.49
C VAL A 176 7.40 8.41 -9.81
N VAL A 177 6.48 7.72 -10.44
CA VAL A 177 6.05 6.39 -9.97
C VAL A 177 6.88 5.34 -10.70
N LEU A 178 7.60 4.54 -9.93
CA LEU A 178 8.41 3.43 -10.42
C LEU A 178 7.72 2.13 -10.03
N ALA A 179 7.29 1.34 -11.01
CA ALA A 179 6.73 0.01 -10.77
C ALA A 179 7.79 -1.06 -10.98
N TYR A 180 8.07 -1.81 -9.94
CA TYR A 180 9.03 -2.90 -9.94
C TYR A 180 8.36 -4.23 -9.64
N GLN A 181 8.68 -5.26 -10.41
CA GLN A 181 8.41 -6.65 -10.04
C GLN A 181 9.59 -7.22 -9.28
N ILE A 182 9.30 -8.09 -8.31
CA ILE A 182 10.33 -8.82 -7.59
C ILE A 182 10.76 -9.98 -8.48
N ALA A 183 12.06 -10.01 -8.82
CA ALA A 183 12.60 -11.09 -9.65
C ALA A 183 12.38 -12.46 -8.97
N ALA A 184 11.87 -13.42 -9.73
CA ALA A 184 11.68 -14.78 -9.23
C ALA A 184 13.02 -15.35 -8.72
N ARG A 185 13.01 -15.91 -7.51
CA ARG A 185 14.17 -16.57 -6.92
C ARG A 185 14.43 -17.93 -7.53
#